data_cca9fa595b961ede2e05fb1f74cee034
#
_entry.id   cca9fa595b961ede2e05fb1f74cee034
#
_cell.length_a   1.000
_cell.length_b   1.000
_cell.length_c   1.000
_cell.angle_alpha   90.00
_cell.angle_beta   90.00
_cell.angle_gamma   90.00
#
_symmetry.space_group_name_H-M   'P 1'
#
loop_
_entity.id
_entity.type
_entity.pdbx_description
1 polymer ?
#
loop_
_entity_poly.entity_id
_entity_poly.type
_entity_poly.pdbx_seq_one_letter_code
_entity_poly.pdbx_strand_id
1 'polypeptide(L)'
;MIDRKKLCWTVAILGLFVLSFVIAVSPVQAQRGKRPQRIQSTDPELRLKGYEQHLEMTASSPFNKEKWYHVGPKNVSGRCTDIAVVTPKGKNYTIYVAAASGGVWKTGNEGTTWEPVFEKAASTSIGDIAIAPSNPDIIWVGTGEANIFRSSQAGVGIYKSTDAGKTWKHMGLADTNTIARVVIHPENPDVVYVAASGHEWTNNGERGVYKTTDGGTTWDKILYIDDMTGAIDLVMDPSDYDTLYAATWQRVRNKWNDPRNEPNYGGSGIHKTTDGGATWKPINNGLPAAKDRGRIGIDLCLTKPDVIYAFVDNYELARELTEEEKADEYTSGLSGIIKGATVYRSDDKGETWTQTSGLTPQTKSYMERHSGTYGWVFGQMRVDPSDENTIYTMGLGLNVSNDGGKTFRPLRGMHGDHHGLWIDPNNSDYLVNVNDGGIVISYDAGATWRQFTDNLPVCQFFNV
;
A
#
# COMPACT_ATOMS: atom_id res chain seq x y z
N MET A 1 71.38 -8.09 39.49
CA MET A 1 71.47 -9.40 38.79
C MET A 1 70.00 -9.88 38.50
N ILE A 2 69.57 -9.74 37.32
CA ILE A 2 68.22 -10.18 36.95
C ILE A 2 68.27 -11.69 36.66
N ASP A 3 67.46 -12.43 37.38
CA ASP A 3 67.44 -13.89 37.33
C ASP A 3 67.03 -14.36 35.92
N ARG A 4 67.98 -14.91 35.16
CA ARG A 4 67.83 -15.39 33.79
C ARG A 4 66.70 -16.45 33.62
N LYS A 5 66.35 -17.19 34.67
CA LYS A 5 65.28 -18.20 34.66
C LYS A 5 63.91 -17.56 34.66
N LYS A 6 63.71 -16.44 35.33
CA LYS A 6 62.40 -15.72 35.29
C LYS A 6 62.17 -15.04 33.94
N LEU A 7 63.26 -14.57 33.28
CA LEU A 7 63.14 -13.95 31.96
C LEU A 7 62.69 -14.95 30.82
N CYS A 8 63.21 -16.21 30.92
CA CYS A 8 62.84 -17.26 29.98
C CYS A 8 61.30 -17.65 30.05
N TRP A 9 60.76 -17.70 31.28
CA TRP A 9 59.38 -18.04 31.49
C TRP A 9 58.41 -16.92 31.00
N THR A 10 58.80 -15.69 31.22
CA THR A 10 57.97 -14.53 30.75
C THR A 10 57.96 -14.43 29.23
N VAL A 11 59.08 -14.70 28.55
CA VAL A 11 59.15 -14.70 27.10
C VAL A 11 58.34 -15.90 26.47
N ALA A 12 58.43 -17.09 27.16
CA ALA A 12 57.67 -18.27 26.72
C ALA A 12 56.12 -18.07 26.85
N ILE A 13 55.66 -17.43 27.94
CA ILE A 13 54.23 -17.14 28.16
C ILE A 13 53.75 -16.06 27.18
N LEU A 14 54.51 -15.00 26.92
CA LEU A 14 54.18 -14.01 25.89
C LEU A 14 54.16 -14.61 24.49
N GLY A 15 55.11 -15.52 24.17
CA GLY A 15 55.14 -16.23 22.88
C GLY A 15 53.91 -17.14 22.67
N LEU A 16 53.46 -17.83 23.72
CA LEU A 16 52.25 -18.66 23.67
C LEU A 16 50.97 -17.82 23.53
N PHE A 17 50.87 -16.66 24.18
CA PHE A 17 49.73 -15.75 24.03
C PHE A 17 49.66 -15.12 22.63
N VAL A 18 50.80 -14.77 22.03
CA VAL A 18 50.83 -14.25 20.65
C VAL A 18 50.53 -15.34 19.65
N LEU A 19 50.99 -16.58 19.85
CA LEU A 19 50.64 -17.70 18.99
C LEU A 19 49.15 -18.09 19.10
N SER A 20 48.58 -18.03 20.30
CA SER A 20 47.16 -18.31 20.51
C SER A 20 46.24 -17.24 19.86
N PHE A 21 46.68 -15.98 19.79
CA PHE A 21 45.92 -14.91 19.12
C PHE A 21 46.03 -14.97 17.59
N VAL A 22 47.13 -15.48 17.04
CA VAL A 22 47.32 -15.64 15.59
C VAL A 22 46.56 -16.86 15.06
N ILE A 23 46.30 -17.88 15.90
CA ILE A 23 45.51 -19.06 15.49
C ILE A 23 43.98 -18.79 15.58
N ALA A 24 43.56 -17.78 16.38
CA ALA A 24 42.12 -17.45 16.53
C ALA A 24 41.59 -16.49 15.46
N VAL A 25 42.44 -15.91 14.62
CA VAL A 25 42.00 -15.15 13.44
C VAL A 25 42.04 -16.11 12.25
N SER A 26 41.09 -17.05 12.23
CA SER A 26 40.77 -17.70 10.93
C SER A 26 40.39 -16.57 9.96
N PRO A 27 41.05 -16.47 8.79
CA PRO A 27 40.55 -15.56 7.77
C PRO A 27 39.12 -15.99 7.49
N VAL A 28 38.17 -15.12 7.75
CA VAL A 28 36.85 -15.25 7.17
C VAL A 28 37.10 -15.19 5.66
N GLN A 29 37.31 -16.38 5.06
CA GLN A 29 37.24 -16.50 3.63
C GLN A 29 35.84 -16.05 3.25
N ALA A 30 35.73 -14.80 2.80
CA ALA A 30 34.57 -14.36 2.09
C ALA A 30 34.30 -15.43 1.03
N GLN A 31 33.20 -16.14 1.17
CA GLN A 31 32.78 -17.13 0.17
C GLN A 31 32.49 -16.36 -1.11
N ARG A 32 33.55 -16.08 -1.88
CA ARG A 32 33.43 -15.69 -3.28
C ARG A 32 32.85 -16.90 -4.00
N GLY A 33 31.58 -16.76 -4.42
CA GLY A 33 31.09 -17.65 -5.45
C GLY A 33 29.79 -18.40 -5.20
N LYS A 34 28.97 -18.10 -4.21
CA LYS A 34 27.56 -18.46 -4.33
C LYS A 34 26.89 -17.37 -5.16
N ARG A 35 26.46 -17.73 -6.38
CA ARG A 35 25.50 -16.90 -7.14
C ARG A 35 24.39 -16.54 -6.14
N PRO A 36 23.91 -15.26 -6.10
CA PRO A 36 22.79 -14.93 -5.25
C PRO A 36 21.70 -15.97 -5.48
N GLN A 37 21.28 -16.60 -4.39
CA GLN A 37 20.22 -17.60 -4.46
C GLN A 37 19.00 -16.87 -5.01
N ARG A 38 18.48 -17.33 -6.16
CA ARG A 38 17.31 -16.70 -6.75
C ARG A 38 16.19 -16.72 -5.71
N ILE A 39 15.66 -15.56 -5.38
CA ILE A 39 14.52 -15.46 -4.45
C ILE A 39 13.39 -16.30 -5.06
N GLN A 40 12.85 -17.22 -4.30
CA GLN A 40 11.70 -18.02 -4.68
C GLN A 40 10.51 -17.56 -3.82
N SER A 41 9.37 -17.38 -4.46
CA SER A 41 8.12 -17.15 -3.74
C SER A 41 7.68 -18.45 -3.04
N THR A 42 7.02 -18.31 -1.90
CA THR A 42 6.34 -19.44 -1.26
C THR A 42 5.05 -19.73 -2.03
N ASP A 43 4.84 -20.99 -2.37
CA ASP A 43 3.61 -21.47 -2.99
C ASP A 43 2.40 -21.06 -2.12
N PRO A 44 1.39 -20.35 -2.66
CA PRO A 44 0.20 -19.93 -1.91
C PRO A 44 -0.59 -21.11 -1.34
N GLU A 45 -0.64 -22.25 -2.03
CA GLU A 45 -1.28 -23.47 -1.55
C GLU A 45 -0.61 -24.00 -0.27
N LEU A 46 0.71 -23.89 -0.18
CA LEU A 46 1.45 -24.26 1.02
C LEU A 46 1.07 -23.35 2.20
N ARG A 47 0.85 -22.05 1.93
CA ARG A 47 0.42 -21.10 2.97
C ARG A 47 -1.00 -21.39 3.45
N LEU A 48 -1.91 -21.71 2.53
CA LEU A 48 -3.29 -22.09 2.87
C LEU A 48 -3.32 -23.39 3.69
N LYS A 49 -2.58 -24.43 3.31
CA LYS A 49 -2.43 -25.67 4.09
C LYS A 49 -1.81 -25.44 5.47
N GLY A 50 -0.80 -24.56 5.55
CA GLY A 50 -0.20 -24.17 6.83
C GLY A 50 -1.23 -23.51 7.76
N TYR A 51 -2.14 -22.73 7.20
CA TYR A 51 -3.23 -22.13 7.96
C TYR A 51 -4.27 -23.17 8.44
N GLU A 52 -4.64 -24.14 7.60
CA GLU A 52 -5.52 -25.25 8.01
C GLU A 52 -4.90 -26.01 9.19
N GLN A 53 -3.61 -26.34 9.11
CA GLN A 53 -2.89 -26.97 10.23
C GLN A 53 -2.90 -26.09 11.50
N HIS A 54 -2.73 -24.75 11.34
CA HIS A 54 -2.82 -23.82 12.46
C HIS A 54 -4.20 -23.87 13.13
N LEU A 55 -5.29 -23.95 12.36
CA LEU A 55 -6.65 -24.07 12.90
C LEU A 55 -6.83 -25.37 13.70
N GLU A 56 -6.32 -26.49 13.20
CA GLU A 56 -6.35 -27.78 13.91
C GLU A 56 -5.56 -27.72 15.22
N MET A 57 -4.37 -27.15 15.20
CA MET A 57 -3.54 -26.94 16.39
C MET A 57 -4.23 -26.03 17.40
N THR A 58 -4.87 -24.96 16.94
CA THR A 58 -5.61 -24.03 17.81
C THR A 58 -6.81 -24.73 18.46
N ALA A 59 -7.58 -25.51 17.69
CA ALA A 59 -8.74 -26.24 18.20
C ALA A 59 -8.35 -27.26 19.25
N SER A 60 -7.20 -27.91 19.11
CA SER A 60 -6.69 -28.93 20.06
C SER A 60 -5.90 -28.32 21.23
N SER A 61 -5.60 -27.03 21.21
CA SER A 61 -4.82 -26.36 22.25
C SER A 61 -5.57 -26.30 23.58
N PRO A 62 -4.91 -26.58 24.72
CA PRO A 62 -5.52 -26.39 26.04
C PRO A 62 -5.82 -24.91 26.34
N PHE A 63 -5.21 -23.97 25.58
CA PHE A 63 -5.39 -22.53 25.72
C PHE A 63 -6.41 -21.94 24.74
N ASN A 64 -7.14 -22.75 23.96
CA ASN A 64 -8.07 -22.30 22.93
C ASN A 64 -9.26 -21.46 23.45
N LYS A 65 -9.52 -21.49 24.75
CA LYS A 65 -10.56 -20.70 25.42
C LYS A 65 -10.04 -19.44 26.10
N GLU A 66 -8.71 -19.27 26.15
CA GLU A 66 -8.11 -18.10 26.77
C GLU A 66 -8.38 -16.85 25.94
N LYS A 67 -8.68 -15.76 26.63
CA LYS A 67 -8.91 -14.46 26.00
C LYS A 67 -7.66 -13.61 26.08
N TRP A 68 -7.25 -13.07 24.95
CA TRP A 68 -6.19 -12.08 24.88
C TRP A 68 -6.75 -10.70 25.23
N TYR A 69 -6.01 -9.95 26.06
CA TYR A 69 -6.35 -8.59 26.41
C TYR A 69 -5.22 -7.66 25.97
N HIS A 70 -5.58 -6.62 25.24
CA HIS A 70 -4.64 -5.57 24.90
C HIS A 70 -4.36 -4.69 26.13
N VAL A 71 -3.13 -4.71 26.63
CA VAL A 71 -2.72 -3.94 27.82
C VAL A 71 -1.89 -2.70 27.47
N GLY A 72 -1.61 -2.48 26.22
CA GLY A 72 -0.86 -1.34 25.67
C GLY A 72 0.27 -1.78 24.72
N PRO A 73 1.00 -0.81 24.18
CA PRO A 73 0.89 0.65 24.39
C PRO A 73 -0.43 1.24 23.90
N LYS A 74 -0.83 2.40 24.44
CA LYS A 74 -2.10 3.08 24.15
C LYS A 74 -1.92 4.47 23.54
N ASN A 75 -0.71 4.87 23.22
CA ASN A 75 -0.39 6.20 22.72
C ASN A 75 -0.43 6.31 21.20
N VAL A 76 -0.28 5.20 20.48
CA VAL A 76 -0.33 5.10 19.02
C VAL A 76 -0.91 3.73 18.68
N SER A 77 -1.86 3.67 17.75
CA SER A 77 -2.26 2.42 17.08
C SER A 77 -1.21 2.04 16.01
N GLY A 78 -1.42 0.97 15.28
CA GLY A 78 -0.52 0.52 14.23
C GLY A 78 -0.97 0.98 12.85
N ARG A 79 -0.18 0.60 11.85
CA ARG A 79 -0.38 0.91 10.44
C ARG A 79 -1.71 0.36 9.93
N CYS A 80 -2.58 1.25 9.51
CA CYS A 80 -3.82 0.95 8.82
C CYS A 80 -3.70 1.31 7.33
N THR A 81 -4.19 0.43 6.46
CA THR A 81 -3.94 0.49 5.01
C THR A 81 -5.12 1.00 4.21
N ASP A 82 -6.35 0.72 4.67
CA ASP A 82 -7.55 1.12 3.95
C ASP A 82 -8.78 1.24 4.87
N ILE A 83 -9.86 1.84 4.33
CA ILE A 83 -11.11 2.14 5.04
C ILE A 83 -12.29 1.86 4.13
N ALA A 84 -13.32 1.22 4.68
CA ALA A 84 -14.64 1.17 4.06
C ALA A 84 -15.71 1.67 5.03
N VAL A 85 -16.60 2.53 4.55
CA VAL A 85 -17.66 3.13 5.36
C VAL A 85 -19.01 2.81 4.74
N VAL A 86 -19.94 2.33 5.58
CA VAL A 86 -21.31 2.04 5.14
C VAL A 86 -22.05 3.35 4.86
N THR A 87 -22.53 3.50 3.64
CA THR A 87 -23.37 4.61 3.19
C THR A 87 -24.71 4.10 2.65
N PRO A 88 -25.80 4.84 2.83
CA PRO A 88 -25.90 6.10 3.59
C PRO A 88 -25.72 5.87 5.10
N LYS A 89 -25.38 6.95 5.81
CA LYS A 89 -25.22 6.94 7.28
C LYS A 89 -26.52 6.50 7.95
N GLY A 90 -26.40 5.53 8.87
CA GLY A 90 -27.46 5.17 9.79
C GLY A 90 -27.54 6.15 10.97
N LYS A 91 -27.78 5.64 12.19
CA LYS A 91 -27.68 6.47 13.41
C LYS A 91 -26.26 7.01 13.61
N ASN A 92 -25.26 6.16 13.35
CA ASN A 92 -23.83 6.47 13.29
C ASN A 92 -23.24 5.85 12.03
N TYR A 93 -22.05 6.24 11.64
CA TYR A 93 -21.30 5.49 10.61
C TYR A 93 -20.84 4.15 11.15
N THR A 94 -21.03 3.10 10.34
CA THR A 94 -20.31 1.83 10.49
C THR A 94 -19.07 1.91 9.63
N ILE A 95 -17.90 1.75 10.26
CA ILE A 95 -16.60 1.90 9.63
C ILE A 95 -15.83 0.58 9.79
N TYR A 96 -15.23 0.13 8.69
CA TYR A 96 -14.26 -0.96 8.68
C TYR A 96 -12.88 -0.38 8.39
N VAL A 97 -11.90 -0.79 9.18
CA VAL A 97 -10.51 -0.37 9.04
C VAL A 97 -9.65 -1.59 8.79
N ALA A 98 -8.91 -1.55 7.70
CA ALA A 98 -7.95 -2.57 7.32
C ALA A 98 -6.57 -2.23 7.88
N ALA A 99 -5.89 -3.22 8.47
CA ALA A 99 -4.53 -3.08 8.99
C ALA A 99 -3.52 -3.82 8.12
N ALA A 100 -2.29 -3.30 8.05
CA ALA A 100 -1.19 -3.88 7.30
C ALA A 100 -0.86 -5.32 7.70
N SER A 101 -1.11 -5.66 8.97
CA SER A 101 -0.83 -7.00 9.52
C SER A 101 -1.77 -7.40 10.68
N GLY A 102 -2.88 -6.69 10.86
CA GLY A 102 -3.81 -6.87 11.99
C GLY A 102 -5.24 -7.23 11.58
N GLY A 103 -5.46 -7.62 10.31
CA GLY A 103 -6.79 -7.97 9.80
C GLY A 103 -7.68 -6.74 9.63
N VAL A 104 -8.99 -6.94 9.81
CA VAL A 104 -10.01 -5.88 9.71
C VAL A 104 -10.70 -5.68 11.05
N TRP A 105 -10.88 -4.42 11.40
CA TRP A 105 -11.57 -3.95 12.58
C TRP A 105 -12.83 -3.19 12.21
N LYS A 106 -13.91 -3.40 12.95
CA LYS A 106 -15.23 -2.80 12.72
C LYS A 106 -15.66 -1.94 13.90
N THR A 107 -16.25 -0.80 13.61
CA THR A 107 -17.02 -0.01 14.58
C THR A 107 -18.42 0.31 14.04
N GLY A 108 -19.43 0.23 14.88
CA GLY A 108 -20.79 0.67 14.56
C GLY A 108 -21.18 1.98 15.26
N ASN A 109 -20.20 2.65 15.89
CA ASN A 109 -20.41 3.83 16.71
C ASN A 109 -19.29 4.88 16.57
N GLU A 110 -18.81 5.04 15.30
CA GLU A 110 -17.81 6.04 14.92
C GLU A 110 -16.55 5.97 15.80
N GLY A 111 -16.01 4.78 15.99
CA GLY A 111 -14.75 4.54 16.69
C GLY A 111 -14.84 4.55 18.22
N THR A 112 -16.03 4.65 18.83
CA THR A 112 -16.15 4.54 20.26
C THR A 112 -15.78 3.15 20.80
N THR A 113 -16.14 2.10 20.05
CA THR A 113 -15.68 0.71 20.29
C THR A 113 -15.31 0.05 18.99
N TRP A 114 -14.35 -0.88 19.04
CA TRP A 114 -13.89 -1.66 17.90
C TRP A 114 -13.98 -3.14 18.20
N GLU A 115 -14.32 -3.93 17.17
CA GLU A 115 -14.29 -5.38 17.20
C GLU A 115 -13.46 -5.92 16.04
N PRO A 116 -12.58 -6.91 16.26
CA PRO A 116 -11.88 -7.58 15.17
C PRO A 116 -12.88 -8.47 14.43
N VAL A 117 -12.87 -8.37 13.09
CA VAL A 117 -13.78 -9.16 12.25
C VAL A 117 -13.05 -10.01 11.21
N PHE A 118 -11.73 -9.85 11.06
CA PHE A 118 -10.91 -10.60 10.09
C PHE A 118 -9.54 -11.01 10.68
N GLU A 119 -9.52 -11.49 11.91
CA GLU A 119 -8.29 -11.95 12.57
C GLU A 119 -8.00 -13.45 12.35
N LYS A 120 -8.99 -14.19 11.85
CA LYS A 120 -8.92 -15.64 11.60
C LYS A 120 -8.95 -15.93 10.11
N ALA A 121 -7.87 -15.55 9.41
CA ALA A 121 -7.70 -15.81 8.01
C ALA A 121 -6.24 -16.24 7.73
N ALA A 122 -5.99 -16.85 6.58
CA ALA A 122 -4.66 -17.34 6.22
C ALA A 122 -3.63 -16.20 5.98
N SER A 123 -4.09 -14.98 5.80
CA SER A 123 -3.30 -13.75 5.87
C SER A 123 -4.12 -12.65 6.49
N THR A 124 -3.55 -11.96 7.47
CA THR A 124 -4.13 -10.77 8.10
C THR A 124 -3.49 -9.47 7.59
N SER A 125 -2.68 -9.57 6.56
CA SER A 125 -2.18 -8.41 5.82
C SER A 125 -3.23 -7.99 4.80
N ILE A 126 -3.73 -6.76 4.91
CA ILE A 126 -4.82 -6.27 4.07
C ILE A 126 -4.32 -5.19 3.12
N GLY A 127 -4.65 -5.34 1.85
CA GLY A 127 -4.38 -4.33 0.83
C GLY A 127 -5.55 -3.40 0.59
N ASP A 128 -6.77 -3.95 0.54
CA ASP A 128 -7.99 -3.16 0.26
C ASP A 128 -9.23 -3.82 0.90
N ILE A 129 -10.23 -3.00 1.21
CA ILE A 129 -11.53 -3.44 1.71
C ILE A 129 -12.66 -2.69 1.00
N ALA A 130 -13.65 -3.42 0.48
CA ALA A 130 -14.79 -2.84 -0.22
C ALA A 130 -16.13 -3.38 0.33
N ILE A 131 -17.10 -2.49 0.43
CA ILE A 131 -18.50 -2.80 0.80
C ILE A 131 -19.36 -2.64 -0.45
N ALA A 132 -20.25 -3.60 -0.70
CA ALA A 132 -21.17 -3.49 -1.83
C ALA A 132 -22.17 -2.35 -1.59
N PRO A 133 -22.26 -1.36 -2.50
CA PRO A 133 -23.16 -0.23 -2.34
C PRO A 133 -24.65 -0.65 -2.24
N SER A 134 -25.05 -1.69 -2.97
CA SER A 134 -26.41 -2.23 -2.97
C SER A 134 -26.76 -3.08 -1.74
N ASN A 135 -25.76 -3.60 -1.03
CA ASN A 135 -25.98 -4.45 0.15
C ASN A 135 -24.77 -4.39 1.10
N PRO A 136 -24.84 -3.65 2.23
CA PRO A 136 -23.73 -3.48 3.16
C PRO A 136 -23.35 -4.73 3.94
N ASP A 137 -24.12 -5.82 3.87
CA ASP A 137 -23.72 -7.11 4.44
C ASP A 137 -22.68 -7.84 3.57
N ILE A 138 -22.54 -7.42 2.29
CA ILE A 138 -21.54 -7.98 1.38
C ILE A 138 -20.28 -7.14 1.43
N ILE A 139 -19.19 -7.75 1.90
CA ILE A 139 -17.88 -7.11 2.06
C ILE A 139 -16.83 -7.99 1.39
N TRP A 140 -15.89 -7.35 0.72
CA TRP A 140 -14.73 -8.00 0.14
C TRP A 140 -13.44 -7.49 0.77
N VAL A 141 -12.49 -8.41 0.99
CA VAL A 141 -11.17 -8.10 1.53
C VAL A 141 -10.11 -8.67 0.62
N GLY A 142 -9.33 -7.80 0.02
CA GLY A 142 -8.12 -8.16 -0.72
C GLY A 142 -6.92 -8.24 0.23
N THR A 143 -6.27 -9.42 0.29
CA THR A 143 -5.12 -9.62 1.19
C THR A 143 -3.80 -9.25 0.53
N GLY A 144 -2.80 -8.94 1.37
CA GLY A 144 -1.47 -8.48 0.97
C GLY A 144 -1.42 -6.97 0.77
N GLU A 145 -0.59 -6.30 1.57
CA GLU A 145 -0.46 -4.84 1.53
C GLU A 145 0.16 -4.35 0.23
N ALA A 146 -0.53 -3.46 -0.47
CA ALA A 146 -0.08 -2.85 -1.71
C ALA A 146 0.86 -1.64 -1.50
N ASN A 147 0.75 -0.96 -0.35
CA ASN A 147 1.62 0.14 0.06
C ASN A 147 2.89 -0.45 0.68
N ILE A 148 3.70 -1.03 -0.18
CA ILE A 148 4.87 -1.81 0.22
C ILE A 148 5.95 -0.96 0.86
N PHE A 149 6.53 -1.48 1.94
CA PHE A 149 7.76 -1.00 2.50
C PHE A 149 8.68 -2.19 2.77
N ARG A 150 9.49 -2.17 3.83
CA ARG A 150 10.49 -3.22 4.09
C ARG A 150 9.89 -4.52 4.63
N SER A 151 8.72 -4.48 5.23
CA SER A 151 8.10 -5.57 5.98
C SER A 151 6.71 -5.96 5.49
N SER A 152 6.37 -5.64 4.24
CA SER A 152 5.09 -6.02 3.66
C SER A 152 4.89 -7.53 3.68
N GLN A 153 3.74 -7.97 4.17
CA GLN A 153 3.39 -9.38 4.23
C GLN A 153 2.56 -9.78 3.02
N ALA A 154 2.86 -10.95 2.48
CA ALA A 154 2.13 -11.52 1.37
C ALA A 154 0.69 -11.89 1.75
N GLY A 155 -0.24 -11.57 0.89
CA GLY A 155 -1.61 -12.06 0.94
C GLY A 155 -1.75 -13.45 0.33
N VAL A 156 -2.96 -13.98 0.40
CA VAL A 156 -3.37 -15.27 -0.18
C VAL A 156 -4.65 -15.13 -1.01
N GLY A 157 -4.82 -14.01 -1.70
CA GLY A 157 -5.98 -13.73 -2.53
C GLY A 157 -7.08 -12.96 -1.82
N ILE A 158 -8.32 -13.24 -2.17
CA ILE A 158 -9.49 -12.43 -1.80
C ILE A 158 -10.49 -13.21 -0.96
N TYR A 159 -11.15 -12.51 -0.04
CA TYR A 159 -12.20 -13.06 0.83
C TYR A 159 -13.50 -12.27 0.68
N LYS A 160 -14.63 -12.96 0.84
CA LYS A 160 -15.99 -12.40 0.84
C LYS A 160 -16.70 -12.70 2.14
N SER A 161 -17.37 -11.71 2.70
CA SER A 161 -18.40 -11.86 3.72
C SER A 161 -19.77 -11.53 3.11
N THR A 162 -20.83 -12.18 3.59
CA THR A 162 -22.24 -11.91 3.24
C THR A 162 -23.08 -11.64 4.48
N ASP A 163 -22.43 -11.37 5.62
CA ASP A 163 -23.06 -11.18 6.93
C ASP A 163 -22.41 -10.05 7.74
N ALA A 164 -21.98 -8.98 7.01
CA ALA A 164 -21.35 -7.78 7.57
C ALA A 164 -20.06 -8.09 8.36
N GLY A 165 -19.27 -9.04 7.86
CA GLY A 165 -17.94 -9.38 8.40
C GLY A 165 -17.94 -10.40 9.54
N LYS A 166 -19.07 -11.06 9.86
CA LYS A 166 -19.11 -12.08 10.92
C LYS A 166 -18.45 -13.37 10.48
N THR A 167 -18.62 -13.75 9.21
CA THR A 167 -17.94 -14.91 8.61
C THR A 167 -17.33 -14.55 7.27
N TRP A 168 -16.28 -15.28 6.89
CA TRP A 168 -15.50 -15.03 5.67
C TRP A 168 -15.25 -16.31 4.89
N LYS A 169 -15.37 -16.22 3.58
CA LYS A 169 -15.04 -17.28 2.65
C LYS A 169 -13.91 -16.85 1.73
N HIS A 170 -12.89 -17.68 1.58
CA HIS A 170 -11.83 -17.49 0.59
C HIS A 170 -12.40 -17.67 -0.82
N MET A 171 -12.17 -16.73 -1.73
CA MET A 171 -12.76 -16.64 -3.05
C MET A 171 -11.73 -16.73 -4.18
N GLY A 172 -10.54 -17.30 -3.92
CA GLY A 172 -9.52 -17.53 -4.92
C GLY A 172 -8.47 -16.42 -5.02
N LEU A 173 -7.84 -16.32 -6.17
CA LEU A 173 -6.74 -15.39 -6.49
C LEU A 173 -5.53 -15.53 -5.54
N ALA A 174 -5.22 -16.74 -5.08
CA ALA A 174 -4.25 -16.99 -4.01
C ALA A 174 -2.82 -16.52 -4.35
N ASP A 175 -2.40 -16.59 -5.61
CA ASP A 175 -1.06 -16.19 -6.06
C ASP A 175 -0.95 -14.74 -6.55
N THR A 176 -1.99 -13.92 -6.38
CA THR A 176 -1.89 -12.48 -6.61
C THR A 176 -0.95 -11.79 -5.63
N ASN A 177 -0.71 -12.40 -4.47
CA ASN A 177 0.21 -11.96 -3.41
C ASN A 177 -0.17 -10.61 -2.79
N THR A 178 -0.63 -9.65 -3.58
CA THR A 178 -0.98 -8.30 -3.16
C THR A 178 -2.17 -7.80 -3.97
N ILE A 179 -3.27 -7.49 -3.29
CA ILE A 179 -4.46 -6.88 -3.90
C ILE A 179 -4.53 -5.42 -3.48
N ALA A 180 -4.46 -4.52 -4.46
CA ALA A 180 -4.36 -3.09 -4.25
C ALA A 180 -5.71 -2.37 -4.24
N ARG A 181 -6.71 -2.92 -4.96
CA ARG A 181 -8.05 -2.34 -5.03
C ARG A 181 -9.11 -3.39 -5.34
N VAL A 182 -10.28 -3.25 -4.74
CA VAL A 182 -11.48 -4.01 -5.02
C VAL A 182 -12.60 -3.05 -5.34
N VAL A 183 -13.18 -3.15 -6.53
CA VAL A 183 -14.31 -2.31 -6.98
C VAL A 183 -15.52 -3.20 -7.22
N ILE A 184 -16.60 -2.93 -6.51
CA ILE A 184 -17.85 -3.68 -6.60
C ILE A 184 -18.83 -2.86 -7.44
N HIS A 185 -19.45 -3.51 -8.41
CA HIS A 185 -20.49 -2.87 -9.22
C HIS A 185 -21.65 -2.37 -8.33
N PRO A 186 -22.05 -1.09 -8.43
CA PRO A 186 -22.97 -0.48 -7.47
C PRO A 186 -24.33 -1.17 -7.36
N GLU A 187 -24.87 -1.68 -8.48
CA GLU A 187 -26.19 -2.29 -8.54
C GLU A 187 -26.17 -3.82 -8.48
N ASN A 188 -25.02 -4.45 -8.87
CA ASN A 188 -24.89 -5.91 -8.89
C ASN A 188 -23.68 -6.36 -8.09
N PRO A 189 -23.85 -6.80 -6.83
CA PRO A 189 -22.75 -7.17 -5.96
C PRO A 189 -22.01 -8.46 -6.37
N ASP A 190 -22.52 -9.19 -7.37
CA ASP A 190 -21.83 -10.36 -7.94
C ASP A 190 -20.81 -9.98 -9.03
N VAL A 191 -20.84 -8.72 -9.51
CA VAL A 191 -19.83 -8.18 -10.42
C VAL A 191 -18.79 -7.41 -9.61
N VAL A 192 -17.53 -7.93 -9.61
CA VAL A 192 -16.43 -7.35 -8.84
C VAL A 192 -15.17 -7.32 -9.69
N TYR A 193 -14.44 -6.23 -9.60
CA TYR A 193 -13.14 -6.02 -10.23
C TYR A 193 -12.05 -5.93 -9.17
N VAL A 194 -10.90 -6.56 -9.43
CA VAL A 194 -9.78 -6.63 -8.49
C VAL A 194 -8.50 -6.20 -9.18
N ALA A 195 -7.83 -5.19 -8.64
CA ALA A 195 -6.49 -4.79 -9.05
C ALA A 195 -5.45 -5.58 -8.25
N ALA A 196 -4.71 -6.46 -8.93
CA ALA A 196 -3.67 -7.28 -8.35
C ALA A 196 -2.29 -6.75 -8.75
N SER A 197 -1.49 -6.32 -7.77
CA SER A 197 -0.15 -5.79 -8.04
C SER A 197 0.94 -6.86 -8.07
N GLY A 198 0.64 -8.09 -7.64
CA GLY A 198 1.52 -9.24 -7.77
C GLY A 198 2.61 -9.34 -6.71
N HIS A 199 3.57 -10.22 -6.92
CA HIS A 199 4.71 -10.43 -6.03
C HIS A 199 5.62 -9.20 -5.97
N GLU A 200 6.12 -8.89 -4.79
CA GLU A 200 7.06 -7.77 -4.63
C GLU A 200 8.47 -8.13 -5.09
N TRP A 201 8.92 -9.37 -4.87
CA TRP A 201 10.32 -9.79 -5.01
C TRP A 201 10.57 -10.73 -6.20
N THR A 202 9.54 -11.20 -6.85
CA THR A 202 9.63 -12.14 -7.97
C THR A 202 8.64 -11.76 -9.05
N ASN A 203 8.98 -12.10 -10.29
CA ASN A 203 8.01 -12.08 -11.36
C ASN A 203 6.92 -13.13 -11.09
N ASN A 204 5.69 -12.84 -11.46
CA ASN A 204 4.59 -13.80 -11.48
C ASN A 204 3.52 -13.38 -12.48
N GLY A 205 2.82 -14.35 -13.04
CA GLY A 205 1.75 -14.11 -14.01
C GLY A 205 0.43 -13.66 -13.40
N GLU A 206 0.26 -13.76 -12.08
CA GLU A 206 -1.00 -13.44 -11.41
C GLU A 206 -1.04 -11.95 -10.99
N ARG A 207 -0.94 -11.09 -12.01
CA ARG A 207 -0.96 -9.61 -11.93
C ARG A 207 -1.98 -9.04 -12.90
N GLY A 208 -2.41 -7.79 -12.67
CA GLY A 208 -3.32 -7.07 -13.54
C GLY A 208 -4.70 -6.88 -12.94
N VAL A 209 -5.73 -6.81 -13.78
CA VAL A 209 -7.11 -6.67 -13.32
C VAL A 209 -7.86 -7.97 -13.55
N TYR A 210 -8.56 -8.42 -12.52
CA TYR A 210 -9.46 -9.57 -12.55
C TYR A 210 -10.90 -9.12 -12.43
N LYS A 211 -11.82 -9.87 -13.04
CA LYS A 211 -13.28 -9.66 -12.97
C LYS A 211 -13.97 -10.97 -12.62
N THR A 212 -14.97 -10.88 -11.77
CA THR A 212 -16.00 -11.91 -11.59
C THR A 212 -17.36 -11.35 -11.95
N THR A 213 -18.26 -12.22 -12.37
CA THR A 213 -19.69 -11.91 -12.63
C THR A 213 -20.62 -12.88 -11.90
N ASP A 214 -20.06 -13.77 -11.08
CA ASP A 214 -20.75 -14.83 -10.36
C ASP A 214 -20.46 -14.80 -8.85
N GLY A 215 -20.15 -13.62 -8.34
CA GLY A 215 -19.89 -13.38 -6.92
C GLY A 215 -18.60 -14.01 -6.41
N GLY A 216 -17.61 -14.21 -7.29
CA GLY A 216 -16.27 -14.70 -6.97
C GLY A 216 -16.10 -16.21 -7.09
N THR A 217 -17.05 -16.91 -7.71
CA THR A 217 -16.91 -18.36 -7.96
C THR A 217 -15.86 -18.60 -9.06
N THR A 218 -15.86 -17.74 -10.09
CA THR A 218 -14.84 -17.74 -11.16
C THR A 218 -14.27 -16.34 -11.36
N TRP A 219 -13.04 -16.27 -11.88
CA TRP A 219 -12.32 -15.03 -12.15
C TRP A 219 -11.69 -15.04 -13.54
N ASP A 220 -11.96 -13.98 -14.31
CA ASP A 220 -11.32 -13.71 -15.58
C ASP A 220 -10.24 -12.66 -15.41
N LYS A 221 -9.02 -12.90 -15.93
CA LYS A 221 -7.96 -11.90 -16.00
C LYS A 221 -8.20 -11.02 -17.23
N ILE A 222 -8.72 -9.81 -17.01
CA ILE A 222 -9.21 -8.91 -18.08
C ILE A 222 -8.20 -7.84 -18.50
N LEU A 223 -7.17 -7.57 -17.69
CA LEU A 223 -6.03 -6.73 -18.06
C LEU A 223 -4.75 -7.39 -17.57
N TYR A 224 -3.82 -7.62 -18.47
CA TYR A 224 -2.49 -8.13 -18.18
C TYR A 224 -1.46 -7.43 -19.07
N ILE A 225 -0.40 -6.92 -18.47
CA ILE A 225 0.69 -6.26 -19.21
C ILE A 225 1.86 -7.24 -19.38
N ASP A 226 2.49 -7.63 -18.27
CA ASP A 226 3.58 -8.59 -18.21
C ASP A 226 3.74 -9.16 -16.78
N ASP A 227 4.71 -10.04 -16.57
CA ASP A 227 4.97 -10.70 -15.28
C ASP A 227 5.69 -9.81 -14.24
N MET A 228 5.97 -8.56 -14.57
CA MET A 228 6.54 -7.55 -13.68
C MET A 228 5.56 -6.42 -13.36
N THR A 229 4.51 -6.24 -14.16
CA THR A 229 3.59 -5.10 -14.09
C THR A 229 2.22 -5.53 -13.59
N GLY A 230 1.81 -5.02 -12.44
CA GLY A 230 0.48 -5.28 -11.86
C GLY A 230 -0.41 -4.03 -11.87
N ALA A 231 -1.70 -4.20 -11.55
CA ALA A 231 -2.60 -3.09 -11.31
C ALA A 231 -2.47 -2.62 -9.85
N ILE A 232 -2.33 -1.29 -9.66
CA ILE A 232 -2.11 -0.68 -8.35
C ILE A 232 -3.27 0.20 -7.90
N ASP A 233 -4.09 0.66 -8.82
CA ASP A 233 -5.31 1.40 -8.53
C ASP A 233 -6.36 1.13 -9.59
N LEU A 234 -7.65 1.31 -9.24
CA LEU A 234 -8.79 1.01 -10.10
C LEU A 234 -9.98 1.86 -9.68
N VAL A 235 -10.59 2.59 -10.61
CA VAL A 235 -11.81 3.38 -10.39
C VAL A 235 -12.83 3.10 -11.47
N MET A 236 -14.11 3.12 -11.08
CA MET A 236 -15.27 2.96 -11.96
C MET A 236 -15.95 4.32 -12.15
N ASP A 237 -16.37 4.63 -13.38
CA ASP A 237 -17.14 5.83 -13.69
C ASP A 237 -18.54 5.70 -13.07
N PRO A 238 -18.97 6.59 -12.17
CA PRO A 238 -20.27 6.51 -11.52
C PRO A 238 -21.45 6.79 -12.47
N SER A 239 -21.19 7.32 -13.65
CA SER A 239 -22.21 7.60 -14.69
C SER A 239 -22.33 6.47 -15.71
N ASP A 240 -21.35 5.56 -15.77
CA ASP A 240 -21.28 4.44 -16.71
C ASP A 240 -20.43 3.31 -16.12
N TYR A 241 -21.07 2.33 -15.50
CA TYR A 241 -20.40 1.24 -14.78
C TYR A 241 -19.60 0.26 -15.67
N ASP A 242 -19.76 0.33 -16.99
CA ASP A 242 -18.90 -0.39 -17.94
C ASP A 242 -17.60 0.37 -18.24
N THR A 243 -17.51 1.64 -17.83
CA THR A 243 -16.28 2.44 -17.92
C THR A 243 -15.47 2.36 -16.65
N LEU A 244 -14.23 1.83 -16.77
CA LEU A 244 -13.26 1.76 -15.66
C LEU A 244 -11.90 2.28 -16.10
N TYR A 245 -11.14 2.73 -15.12
CA TYR A 245 -9.75 3.19 -15.25
C TYR A 245 -8.86 2.37 -14.34
N ALA A 246 -7.80 1.80 -14.89
CA ALA A 246 -6.82 1.01 -14.14
C ALA A 246 -5.44 1.67 -14.25
N ALA A 247 -4.81 1.94 -13.13
CA ALA A 247 -3.41 2.33 -13.06
C ALA A 247 -2.54 1.08 -12.91
N THR A 248 -1.57 0.90 -13.81
CA THR A 248 -0.59 -0.17 -13.74
C THR A 248 0.74 0.34 -13.21
N TRP A 249 1.46 -0.52 -12.52
CA TRP A 249 2.77 -0.21 -11.97
C TRP A 249 3.71 -1.41 -12.18
N GLN A 250 4.84 -1.16 -12.87
CA GLN A 250 5.92 -2.12 -12.96
C GLN A 250 6.66 -2.15 -11.63
N ARG A 251 6.58 -3.31 -10.94
CA ARG A 251 7.08 -3.46 -9.59
C ARG A 251 7.65 -4.84 -9.35
N VAL A 252 8.96 -4.96 -9.45
CA VAL A 252 9.72 -6.10 -8.93
C VAL A 252 10.99 -5.57 -8.26
N ARG A 253 11.20 -5.91 -6.99
CA ARG A 253 12.36 -5.49 -6.22
C ARG A 253 13.40 -6.60 -6.21
N ASN A 254 14.66 -6.23 -6.47
CA ASN A 254 15.78 -7.17 -6.39
C ASN A 254 16.57 -7.04 -5.09
N LYS A 255 16.39 -5.92 -4.35
CA LYS A 255 17.07 -5.59 -3.10
C LYS A 255 16.12 -4.84 -2.17
N TRP A 256 16.53 -4.71 -0.91
CA TRP A 256 15.87 -3.85 0.10
C TRP A 256 16.11 -2.36 -0.14
N ASN A 257 16.08 -1.94 -1.37
CA ASN A 257 16.28 -0.56 -1.79
C ASN A 257 14.99 0.01 -2.38
N ASP A 258 15.07 1.29 -2.71
CA ASP A 258 14.04 2.00 -3.44
C ASP A 258 13.81 1.34 -4.82
N PRO A 259 12.59 0.91 -5.17
CA PRO A 259 12.29 0.29 -6.47
C PRO A 259 12.54 1.23 -7.67
N ARG A 260 12.64 2.54 -7.45
CA ARG A 260 12.99 3.51 -8.49
C ARG A 260 14.40 3.34 -9.02
N ASN A 261 15.26 2.59 -8.31
CA ASN A 261 16.61 2.23 -8.74
C ASN A 261 16.65 0.95 -9.60
N GLU A 262 15.53 0.28 -9.76
CA GLU A 262 15.42 -0.87 -10.66
C GLU A 262 15.10 -0.44 -12.09
N PRO A 263 15.48 -1.23 -13.11
CA PRO A 263 15.17 -0.90 -14.49
C PRO A 263 13.66 -0.78 -14.72
N ASN A 264 13.22 0.33 -15.31
CA ASN A 264 11.84 0.55 -15.71
C ASN A 264 11.68 0.29 -17.21
N TYR A 265 10.90 -0.72 -17.57
CA TYR A 265 10.64 -1.13 -18.95
C TYR A 265 9.37 -0.52 -19.53
N GLY A 266 8.70 0.37 -18.78
CA GLY A 266 7.57 1.15 -19.25
C GLY A 266 6.20 0.49 -19.11
N GLY A 267 6.07 -0.51 -18.23
CA GLY A 267 4.78 -1.14 -17.94
C GLY A 267 3.80 -0.28 -17.14
N SER A 268 4.27 0.79 -16.49
CA SER A 268 3.43 1.71 -15.72
C SER A 268 2.64 2.64 -16.62
N GLY A 269 1.34 2.79 -16.34
CA GLY A 269 0.46 3.68 -17.10
C GLY A 269 -0.99 3.59 -16.66
N ILE A 270 -1.86 4.34 -17.34
CA ILE A 270 -3.30 4.31 -17.12
C ILE A 270 -3.97 3.67 -18.34
N HIS A 271 -4.90 2.78 -18.07
CA HIS A 271 -5.69 2.05 -19.06
C HIS A 271 -7.17 2.29 -18.80
N LYS A 272 -7.97 2.40 -19.88
CA LYS A 272 -9.41 2.60 -19.83
C LYS A 272 -10.13 1.49 -20.57
N THR A 273 -11.21 1.04 -20.01
CA THR A 273 -12.25 0.24 -20.69
C THR A 273 -13.54 1.00 -20.74
N THR A 274 -14.41 0.70 -21.71
CA THR A 274 -15.78 1.20 -21.86
C THR A 274 -16.76 0.06 -22.18
N ASP A 275 -16.33 -1.17 -21.91
CA ASP A 275 -17.10 -2.40 -22.21
C ASP A 275 -16.99 -3.40 -21.05
N GLY A 276 -16.89 -2.89 -19.83
CA GLY A 276 -16.82 -3.71 -18.62
C GLY A 276 -15.58 -4.57 -18.53
N GLY A 277 -14.49 -4.17 -19.21
CA GLY A 277 -13.20 -4.86 -19.18
C GLY A 277 -12.98 -5.86 -20.31
N ALA A 278 -13.87 -5.95 -21.31
CA ALA A 278 -13.65 -6.83 -22.47
C ALA A 278 -12.48 -6.34 -23.32
N THR A 279 -12.29 -5.02 -23.43
CA THR A 279 -11.12 -4.42 -24.08
C THR A 279 -10.56 -3.26 -23.24
N TRP A 280 -9.23 -3.05 -23.34
CA TRP A 280 -8.54 -1.97 -22.65
C TRP A 280 -7.65 -1.20 -23.60
N LYS A 281 -7.64 0.13 -23.49
CA LYS A 281 -6.72 0.99 -24.23
C LYS A 281 -5.86 1.83 -23.28
N PRO A 282 -4.56 2.05 -23.55
CA PRO A 282 -3.77 3.00 -22.78
C PRO A 282 -4.22 4.43 -23.06
N ILE A 283 -4.33 5.23 -22.00
CA ILE A 283 -4.74 6.65 -22.04
C ILE A 283 -3.68 7.53 -21.37
N ASN A 284 -2.49 7.60 -21.94
CA ASN A 284 -1.32 8.22 -21.31
C ASN A 284 -0.88 9.53 -21.99
N ASN A 285 -1.70 10.11 -22.85
CA ASN A 285 -1.35 11.31 -23.63
C ASN A 285 -1.24 12.54 -22.68
N GLY A 286 -0.04 13.08 -22.52
CA GLY A 286 0.27 14.19 -21.62
C GLY A 286 0.90 13.77 -20.28
N LEU A 287 0.91 12.46 -19.94
CA LEU A 287 1.68 11.93 -18.82
C LEU A 287 3.19 11.83 -19.17
N PRO A 288 4.09 11.67 -18.18
CA PRO A 288 5.51 11.41 -18.43
C PRO A 288 5.73 10.23 -19.39
N ALA A 289 6.89 10.16 -20.00
CA ALA A 289 7.26 9.03 -20.86
C ALA A 289 7.16 7.70 -20.08
N ALA A 290 6.89 6.59 -20.78
CA ALA A 290 6.65 5.29 -20.13
C ALA A 290 7.77 4.88 -19.16
N LYS A 291 9.05 5.12 -19.53
CA LYS A 291 10.21 4.81 -18.68
C LYS A 291 10.31 5.69 -17.42
N ASP A 292 9.61 6.82 -17.40
CA ASP A 292 9.65 7.80 -16.31
C ASP A 292 8.39 7.77 -15.43
N ARG A 293 7.50 6.79 -15.65
CA ARG A 293 6.30 6.59 -14.84
C ARG A 293 6.54 5.50 -13.81
N GLY A 294 6.45 5.87 -12.53
CA GLY A 294 6.42 4.95 -11.40
C GLY A 294 5.00 4.56 -11.01
N ARG A 295 4.73 4.55 -9.70
CA ARG A 295 3.38 4.34 -9.15
C ARG A 295 2.44 5.46 -9.56
N ILE A 296 1.19 5.12 -9.86
CA ILE A 296 0.15 6.08 -10.22
C ILE A 296 -1.08 5.78 -9.35
N GLY A 297 -1.56 6.78 -8.61
CA GLY A 297 -2.89 6.78 -8.01
C GLY A 297 -3.85 7.56 -8.90
N ILE A 298 -5.07 7.09 -9.01
CA ILE A 298 -6.12 7.73 -9.80
C ILE A 298 -7.39 7.90 -8.97
N ASP A 299 -8.11 8.98 -9.22
CA ASP A 299 -9.46 9.17 -8.70
C ASP A 299 -10.23 10.17 -9.56
N LEU A 300 -11.55 10.17 -9.45
CA LEU A 300 -12.45 11.02 -10.22
C LEU A 300 -13.49 11.70 -9.33
N CYS A 301 -14.03 12.82 -9.81
CA CYS A 301 -15.11 13.53 -9.14
C CYS A 301 -16.45 12.83 -9.39
N LEU A 302 -17.18 12.41 -8.33
CA LEU A 302 -18.42 11.66 -8.47
C LEU A 302 -19.52 12.48 -9.18
N THR A 303 -19.58 13.78 -8.92
CA THR A 303 -20.59 14.66 -9.54
C THR A 303 -20.18 15.17 -10.92
N LYS A 304 -18.90 14.99 -11.30
CA LYS A 304 -18.37 15.41 -12.60
C LYS A 304 -17.34 14.38 -13.10
N PRO A 305 -17.79 13.19 -13.52
CA PRO A 305 -16.89 12.06 -13.81
C PRO A 305 -16.03 12.24 -15.07
N ASP A 306 -16.24 13.31 -15.86
CA ASP A 306 -15.31 13.69 -16.92
C ASP A 306 -13.96 14.19 -16.37
N VAL A 307 -13.95 14.64 -15.10
CA VAL A 307 -12.75 15.13 -14.42
C VAL A 307 -12.10 14.00 -13.62
N ILE A 308 -10.91 13.63 -14.07
CA ILE A 308 -10.09 12.59 -13.46
C ILE A 308 -8.73 13.17 -13.11
N TYR A 309 -8.16 12.73 -12.00
CA TYR A 309 -6.80 13.07 -11.60
C TYR A 309 -5.91 11.84 -11.57
N ALA A 310 -4.62 12.07 -11.85
CA ALA A 310 -3.55 11.11 -11.70
C ALA A 310 -2.44 11.70 -10.83
N PHE A 311 -2.07 10.99 -9.78
CA PHE A 311 -0.95 11.31 -8.91
C PHE A 311 0.20 10.37 -9.25
N VAL A 312 1.21 10.89 -9.97
CA VAL A 312 2.26 10.11 -10.61
C VAL A 312 3.57 10.26 -9.85
N ASP A 313 4.19 9.14 -9.46
CA ASP A 313 5.60 9.12 -9.05
C ASP A 313 6.46 9.26 -10.32
N ASN A 314 6.86 10.49 -10.61
CA ASN A 314 7.53 10.87 -11.87
C ASN A 314 9.04 10.72 -11.74
N TYR A 315 9.62 9.79 -12.48
CA TYR A 315 11.05 9.46 -12.46
C TYR A 315 11.91 10.40 -13.33
N GLU A 316 11.31 11.36 -14.06
CA GLU A 316 12.09 12.37 -14.75
C GLU A 316 12.99 13.12 -13.77
N LEU A 317 14.24 13.35 -14.14
CA LEU A 317 15.18 14.07 -13.29
C LEU A 317 14.74 15.54 -13.11
N ALA A 318 14.65 15.95 -11.86
CA ALA A 318 14.45 17.35 -11.47
C ALA A 318 15.78 18.11 -11.47
N ARG A 319 16.86 17.44 -11.02
CA ARG A 319 18.23 17.95 -10.98
C ARG A 319 19.25 16.84 -10.76
N GLU A 320 20.52 17.13 -11.03
CA GLU A 320 21.63 16.28 -10.63
C GLU A 320 21.84 16.30 -9.10
N LEU A 321 22.54 15.26 -8.59
CA LEU A 321 22.98 15.23 -7.19
C LEU A 321 24.06 16.28 -6.93
N THR A 322 23.99 16.91 -5.76
CA THR A 322 25.10 17.71 -5.23
C THR A 322 26.26 16.80 -4.79
N GLU A 323 27.45 17.34 -4.56
CA GLU A 323 28.59 16.54 -4.07
C GLU A 323 28.35 15.96 -2.67
N GLU A 324 27.56 16.64 -1.84
CA GLU A 324 27.15 16.16 -0.52
C GLU A 324 26.21 14.94 -0.66
N GLU A 325 25.20 15.04 -1.55
CA GLU A 325 24.28 13.94 -1.82
C GLU A 325 24.93 12.72 -2.48
N LYS A 326 25.99 12.92 -3.29
CA LYS A 326 26.80 11.85 -3.86
C LYS A 326 27.61 11.10 -2.78
N ALA A 327 27.94 11.76 -1.67
CA ALA A 327 28.67 11.20 -0.55
C ALA A 327 27.73 10.55 0.51
N ASP A 328 26.44 10.84 0.48
CA ASP A 328 25.44 10.32 1.41
C ASP A 328 25.09 8.87 1.08
N GLU A 329 24.98 8.02 2.10
CA GLU A 329 24.72 6.58 1.97
C GLU A 329 23.38 6.28 1.27
N TYR A 330 22.36 7.13 1.47
CA TYR A 330 21.02 6.91 0.95
C TYR A 330 20.85 7.40 -0.50
N THR A 331 21.62 8.39 -0.89
CA THR A 331 21.47 9.05 -2.21
C THR A 331 22.59 8.73 -3.18
N SER A 332 23.74 8.25 -2.71
CA SER A 332 24.93 7.97 -3.53
C SER A 332 24.73 6.99 -4.70
N GLY A 333 23.68 6.16 -4.63
CA GLY A 333 23.31 5.22 -5.70
C GLY A 333 22.30 5.76 -6.72
N LEU A 334 21.79 6.97 -6.52
CA LEU A 334 20.81 7.59 -7.40
C LEU A 334 21.47 8.25 -8.60
N SER A 335 20.81 8.25 -9.75
CA SER A 335 21.26 8.99 -10.95
C SER A 335 21.00 10.49 -10.85
N GLY A 336 20.21 10.94 -9.90
CA GLY A 336 19.82 12.32 -9.64
C GLY A 336 18.56 12.39 -8.78
N ILE A 337 18.11 13.58 -8.48
CA ILE A 337 16.82 13.79 -7.80
C ILE A 337 15.71 13.83 -8.85
N ILE A 338 14.71 12.98 -8.66
CA ILE A 338 13.55 12.90 -9.54
C ILE A 338 12.51 13.96 -9.20
N LYS A 339 11.59 14.23 -10.15
CA LYS A 339 10.45 15.12 -9.90
C LYS A 339 9.51 14.57 -8.82
N GLY A 340 9.38 13.24 -8.71
CA GLY A 340 8.55 12.60 -7.71
C GLY A 340 7.06 12.88 -7.92
N ALA A 341 6.32 13.09 -6.84
CA ALA A 341 4.88 13.31 -6.88
C ALA A 341 4.49 14.47 -7.79
N THR A 342 3.79 14.14 -8.85
CA THR A 342 3.28 15.11 -9.83
C THR A 342 1.81 14.83 -10.08
N VAL A 343 0.96 15.85 -9.99
CA VAL A 343 -0.47 15.74 -10.22
C VAL A 343 -0.82 16.16 -11.64
N TYR A 344 -1.59 15.33 -12.31
CA TYR A 344 -2.16 15.56 -13.63
C TYR A 344 -3.68 15.57 -13.54
N ARG A 345 -4.32 16.38 -14.34
CA ARG A 345 -5.77 16.47 -14.50
C ARG A 345 -6.16 16.19 -15.95
N SER A 346 -7.22 15.45 -16.11
CA SER A 346 -7.96 15.29 -17.36
C SER A 346 -9.37 15.87 -17.18
N ASP A 347 -9.86 16.57 -18.17
CA ASP A 347 -11.25 17.08 -18.24
C ASP A 347 -12.06 16.35 -19.35
N ASP A 348 -11.52 15.26 -19.91
CA ASP A 348 -12.04 14.54 -21.06
C ASP A 348 -12.02 13.02 -20.86
N LYS A 349 -12.31 12.57 -19.65
CA LYS A 349 -12.34 11.13 -19.28
C LYS A 349 -11.02 10.40 -19.57
N GLY A 350 -9.88 11.08 -19.37
CA GLY A 350 -8.54 10.52 -19.48
C GLY A 350 -7.97 10.51 -20.90
N GLU A 351 -8.61 11.09 -21.90
CA GLU A 351 -8.06 11.12 -23.26
C GLU A 351 -6.81 11.99 -23.35
N THR A 352 -6.80 13.11 -22.59
CA THR A 352 -5.62 14.00 -22.47
C THR A 352 -5.35 14.39 -21.01
N TRP A 353 -4.07 14.54 -20.66
CA TRP A 353 -3.64 14.88 -19.32
C TRP A 353 -2.80 16.16 -19.32
N THR A 354 -3.10 17.03 -18.38
CA THR A 354 -2.36 18.28 -18.15
C THR A 354 -1.78 18.28 -16.75
N GLN A 355 -0.47 18.52 -16.63
CA GLN A 355 0.16 18.69 -15.32
C GLN A 355 -0.39 19.93 -14.64
N THR A 356 -0.84 19.80 -13.39
CA THR A 356 -1.36 20.93 -12.60
C THR A 356 -0.41 21.34 -11.46
N SER A 357 0.31 20.40 -10.87
CA SER A 357 1.22 20.68 -9.76
C SER A 357 2.63 21.03 -10.20
N GLY A 358 3.40 21.71 -9.32
CA GLY A 358 4.82 21.95 -9.51
C GLY A 358 5.18 22.93 -10.64
N LEU A 359 4.24 23.77 -11.07
CA LEU A 359 4.42 24.70 -12.18
C LEU A 359 5.14 25.99 -11.80
N THR A 360 5.24 26.32 -10.52
CA THR A 360 6.01 27.45 -10.00
C THR A 360 7.16 26.96 -9.12
N PRO A 361 8.23 27.75 -8.91
CA PRO A 361 9.33 27.35 -8.03
C PRO A 361 8.87 26.94 -6.61
N GLN A 362 7.88 27.64 -6.06
CA GLN A 362 7.34 27.37 -4.73
C GLN A 362 6.59 26.04 -4.69
N THR A 363 5.68 25.81 -5.65
CA THR A 363 4.89 24.59 -5.73
C THR A 363 5.75 23.39 -6.11
N LYS A 364 6.77 23.57 -6.95
CA LYS A 364 7.77 22.55 -7.28
C LYS A 364 8.52 22.07 -6.03
N SER A 365 9.08 23.00 -5.26
CA SER A 365 9.79 22.67 -4.02
C SER A 365 8.87 22.01 -2.98
N TYR A 366 7.59 22.36 -2.95
CA TYR A 366 6.61 21.72 -2.10
C TYR A 366 6.37 20.26 -2.50
N MET A 367 6.15 19.99 -3.78
CA MET A 367 5.90 18.63 -4.29
C MET A 367 7.13 17.73 -4.15
N GLU A 368 8.33 18.24 -4.40
CA GLU A 368 9.59 17.52 -4.18
C GLU A 368 9.71 17.02 -2.72
N ARG A 369 9.34 17.85 -1.75
CA ARG A 369 9.36 17.44 -0.32
C ARG A 369 8.24 16.49 0.04
N HIS A 370 7.09 16.58 -0.64
CA HIS A 370 5.93 15.77 -0.33
C HIS A 370 6.15 14.28 -0.61
N SER A 371 6.88 13.95 -1.66
CA SER A 371 7.06 12.56 -2.09
C SER A 371 8.48 12.18 -2.47
N GLY A 372 9.45 13.07 -2.26
CA GLY A 372 10.81 12.89 -2.75
C GLY A 372 11.49 11.61 -2.28
N THR A 373 11.12 11.07 -1.13
CA THR A 373 11.78 9.90 -0.55
C THR A 373 11.00 8.60 -0.75
N TYR A 374 9.67 8.62 -0.65
CA TYR A 374 8.85 7.41 -0.58
C TYR A 374 7.60 7.43 -1.49
N GLY A 375 7.64 8.09 -2.64
CA GLY A 375 6.53 8.14 -3.58
C GLY A 375 6.03 6.77 -4.05
N TRP A 376 6.89 5.77 -4.00
CA TRP A 376 6.57 4.39 -4.32
C TRP A 376 5.81 3.65 -3.19
N VAL A 377 5.90 4.09 -1.92
CA VAL A 377 5.10 3.57 -0.80
C VAL A 377 3.73 4.21 -0.78
N PHE A 378 3.71 5.52 -0.99
CA PHE A 378 2.51 6.34 -1.04
C PHE A 378 2.14 6.58 -2.51
N GLY A 379 1.14 7.26 -2.84
CA GLY A 379 0.77 7.54 -4.23
C GLY A 379 -0.71 7.37 -4.43
N GLN A 380 -1.46 7.40 -3.33
CA GLN A 380 -2.91 7.46 -3.37
C GLN A 380 -3.35 8.93 -3.34
N MET A 381 -4.48 9.17 -3.96
CA MET A 381 -5.17 10.45 -3.93
C MET A 381 -6.68 10.25 -3.81
N ARG A 382 -7.39 11.30 -3.43
CA ARG A 382 -8.85 11.35 -3.50
C ARG A 382 -9.30 12.69 -4.05
N VAL A 383 -10.35 12.64 -4.85
CA VAL A 383 -11.08 13.82 -5.31
C VAL A 383 -12.30 13.99 -4.42
N ASP A 384 -12.63 15.23 -4.05
CA ASP A 384 -13.87 15.50 -3.35
C ASP A 384 -15.07 15.05 -4.20
N PRO A 385 -16.00 14.29 -3.65
CA PRO A 385 -17.16 13.79 -4.40
C PRO A 385 -18.00 14.88 -5.05
N SER A 386 -18.03 16.07 -4.49
CA SER A 386 -18.90 17.19 -4.87
C SER A 386 -18.16 18.38 -5.53
N ASP A 387 -16.83 18.43 -5.42
CA ASP A 387 -15.99 19.53 -5.97
C ASP A 387 -14.78 18.98 -6.72
N GLU A 388 -14.80 19.08 -8.03
CA GLU A 388 -13.73 18.62 -8.91
C GLU A 388 -12.40 19.37 -8.76
N ASN A 389 -12.37 20.46 -8.00
CA ASN A 389 -11.13 21.22 -7.75
C ASN A 389 -10.51 20.92 -6.39
N THR A 390 -11.25 20.25 -5.51
CA THR A 390 -10.74 19.84 -4.21
C THR A 390 -10.19 18.41 -4.29
N ILE A 391 -8.87 18.29 -4.10
CA ILE A 391 -8.17 17.00 -4.14
C ILE A 391 -7.25 16.83 -2.94
N TYR A 392 -7.11 15.60 -2.52
CA TYR A 392 -6.24 15.19 -1.41
C TYR A 392 -5.14 14.27 -1.93
N THR A 393 -3.90 14.51 -1.52
CA THR A 393 -2.77 13.62 -1.83
C THR A 393 -2.20 13.04 -0.54
N MET A 394 -1.96 11.74 -0.56
CA MET A 394 -1.45 10.96 0.55
C MET A 394 0.03 10.64 0.35
N GLY A 395 0.81 10.88 1.38
CA GLY A 395 2.25 10.67 1.43
C GLY A 395 2.72 10.63 2.87
N LEU A 396 3.94 11.08 3.16
CA LEU A 396 4.41 11.32 4.52
C LEU A 396 3.48 12.30 5.27
N GLY A 397 2.87 13.24 4.53
CA GLY A 397 1.80 14.11 5.00
C GLY A 397 0.52 13.94 4.18
N LEU A 398 -0.63 14.26 4.77
CA LEU A 398 -1.88 14.45 4.05
C LEU A 398 -1.98 15.91 3.60
N ASN A 399 -2.20 16.13 2.31
CA ASN A 399 -2.29 17.48 1.76
C ASN A 399 -3.58 17.65 0.98
N VAL A 400 -4.10 18.88 0.97
CA VAL A 400 -5.29 19.25 0.20
C VAL A 400 -4.98 20.41 -0.74
N SER A 401 -5.52 20.33 -1.93
CA SER A 401 -5.63 21.42 -2.91
C SER A 401 -7.11 21.76 -3.09
N ASN A 402 -7.43 23.04 -3.20
CA ASN A 402 -8.77 23.54 -3.51
C ASN A 402 -8.79 24.31 -4.86
N ASP A 403 -7.76 24.12 -5.69
CA ASP A 403 -7.59 24.84 -6.95
C ASP A 403 -7.18 23.90 -8.12
N GLY A 404 -7.60 22.64 -8.03
CA GLY A 404 -7.34 21.64 -9.05
C GLY A 404 -5.91 21.14 -9.10
N GLY A 405 -5.22 21.12 -7.96
CA GLY A 405 -3.86 20.60 -7.85
C GLY A 405 -2.75 21.60 -8.15
N LYS A 406 -3.07 22.89 -8.26
CA LYS A 406 -2.07 23.93 -8.54
C LYS A 406 -1.28 24.32 -7.29
N THR A 407 -1.97 24.42 -6.14
CA THR A 407 -1.36 24.68 -4.85
C THR A 407 -1.87 23.69 -3.80
N PHE A 408 -1.02 23.40 -2.80
CA PHE A 408 -1.33 22.45 -1.73
C PHE A 408 -1.03 23.06 -0.37
N ARG A 409 -1.84 22.67 0.62
CA ARG A 409 -1.59 22.93 2.03
C ARG A 409 -1.60 21.62 2.82
N PRO A 410 -0.73 21.46 3.85
CA PRO A 410 -0.76 20.28 4.70
C PRO A 410 -1.96 20.30 5.64
N LEU A 411 -2.59 19.16 5.84
CA LEU A 411 -3.47 18.89 6.95
C LEU A 411 -2.65 18.38 8.14
N ARG A 412 -2.87 18.89 9.33
CA ARG A 412 -2.03 18.63 10.51
C ARG A 412 -2.87 18.13 11.68
N GLY A 413 -2.21 17.63 12.73
CA GLY A 413 -2.88 17.19 13.96
C GLY A 413 -3.12 15.68 14.00
N MET A 414 -2.38 14.91 13.21
CA MET A 414 -2.44 13.44 13.14
C MET A 414 -1.07 12.85 12.88
N HIS A 415 -0.92 11.53 12.99
CA HIS A 415 0.29 10.82 12.61
C HIS A 415 0.54 10.95 11.11
N GLY A 416 1.79 10.88 10.68
CA GLY A 416 2.18 10.84 9.27
C GLY A 416 1.93 9.47 8.61
N ASP A 417 2.44 9.34 7.40
CA ASP A 417 2.41 8.11 6.61
C ASP A 417 0.96 7.67 6.28
N HIS A 418 0.34 8.43 5.38
CA HIS A 418 -1.08 8.27 5.05
C HIS A 418 -1.30 7.25 3.94
N HIS A 419 -2.23 6.30 4.16
CA HIS A 419 -2.49 5.17 3.27
C HIS A 419 -3.90 5.14 2.69
N GLY A 420 -4.88 5.70 3.39
CA GLY A 420 -6.26 5.73 2.92
C GLY A 420 -7.00 6.97 3.42
N LEU A 421 -7.89 7.47 2.57
CA LEU A 421 -8.81 8.56 2.89
C LEU A 421 -10.17 8.24 2.30
N TRP A 422 -11.19 8.31 3.13
CA TRP A 422 -12.58 8.27 2.70
C TRP A 422 -13.22 9.62 2.98
N ILE A 423 -13.98 10.13 2.00
CA ILE A 423 -14.74 11.38 2.06
C ILE A 423 -16.21 11.01 1.97
N ASP A 424 -17.05 11.51 2.86
CA ASP A 424 -18.47 11.25 2.78
C ASP A 424 -19.05 11.90 1.51
N PRO A 425 -19.63 11.09 0.58
CA PRO A 425 -20.20 11.63 -0.66
C PRO A 425 -21.38 12.58 -0.46
N ASN A 426 -21.97 12.61 0.74
CA ASN A 426 -23.09 13.48 1.11
C ASN A 426 -22.66 14.66 2.00
N ASN A 427 -21.44 14.66 2.50
CA ASN A 427 -20.93 15.70 3.40
C ASN A 427 -19.40 15.74 3.39
N SER A 428 -18.80 16.51 2.51
CA SER A 428 -17.34 16.63 2.35
C SER A 428 -16.60 17.17 3.60
N ASP A 429 -17.31 17.66 4.61
CA ASP A 429 -16.70 18.00 5.90
C ASP A 429 -16.31 16.76 6.71
N TYR A 430 -16.95 15.59 6.43
CA TYR A 430 -16.67 14.34 7.13
C TYR A 430 -15.62 13.53 6.40
N LEU A 431 -14.45 13.42 7.00
CA LEU A 431 -13.30 12.69 6.48
C LEU A 431 -12.89 11.57 7.44
N VAL A 432 -12.53 10.43 6.89
CA VAL A 432 -11.87 9.34 7.64
C VAL A 432 -10.53 9.06 6.99
N ASN A 433 -9.45 9.17 7.74
CA ASN A 433 -8.10 8.90 7.25
C ASN A 433 -7.43 7.80 8.06
N VAL A 434 -6.65 6.96 7.40
CA VAL A 434 -5.80 5.96 8.05
C VAL A 434 -4.34 6.18 7.68
N ASN A 435 -3.48 5.93 8.66
CA ASN A 435 -2.04 6.17 8.61
C ASN A 435 -1.28 5.19 9.51
N ASP A 436 0.03 5.37 9.68
CA ASP A 436 0.85 4.50 10.54
C ASP A 436 0.54 4.67 12.05
N GLY A 437 -0.24 5.66 12.42
CA GLY A 437 -0.77 5.86 13.78
C GLY A 437 -2.18 5.32 14.02
N GLY A 438 -2.81 4.72 13.01
CA GLY A 438 -4.15 4.17 13.09
C GLY A 438 -5.18 4.93 12.27
N ILE A 439 -6.32 5.25 12.85
CA ILE A 439 -7.45 5.95 12.21
C ILE A 439 -7.69 7.31 12.87
N VAL A 440 -8.06 8.28 12.06
CA VAL A 440 -8.51 9.60 12.49
C VAL A 440 -9.76 10.04 11.74
N ILE A 441 -10.64 10.78 12.39
CA ILE A 441 -11.89 11.30 11.82
C ILE A 441 -11.89 12.82 11.94
N SER A 442 -12.23 13.51 10.86
CA SER A 442 -12.53 14.94 10.82
C SER A 442 -14.02 15.19 10.57
N TYR A 443 -14.54 16.26 11.15
CA TYR A 443 -15.92 16.72 10.98
C TYR A 443 -15.96 18.14 10.37
N ASP A 444 -14.80 18.65 9.92
CA ASP A 444 -14.59 20.04 9.50
C ASP A 444 -13.58 20.11 8.33
N ALA A 445 -13.72 19.21 7.35
CA ALA A 445 -12.88 19.15 6.15
C ALA A 445 -11.37 19.11 6.46
N GLY A 446 -10.99 18.45 7.55
CA GLY A 446 -9.59 18.26 7.95
C GLY A 446 -8.98 19.43 8.73
N ALA A 447 -9.77 20.41 9.20
CA ALA A 447 -9.26 21.46 10.04
C ALA A 447 -8.87 20.95 11.43
N THR A 448 -9.65 19.98 11.98
CA THR A 448 -9.32 19.24 13.20
C THR A 448 -9.56 17.74 13.05
N TRP A 449 -8.87 16.92 13.88
CA TRP A 449 -8.93 15.48 13.81
C TRP A 449 -9.12 14.85 15.19
N ARG A 450 -10.10 13.95 15.28
CA ARG A 450 -10.27 13.04 16.41
C ARG A 450 -9.43 11.78 16.15
N GLN A 451 -8.50 11.48 17.06
CA GLN A 451 -7.62 10.31 17.00
C GLN A 451 -8.17 9.15 17.84
N PHE A 452 -7.90 7.91 17.41
CA PHE A 452 -8.29 6.69 18.10
C PHE A 452 -7.03 5.86 18.40
N THR A 453 -6.29 6.28 19.42
CA THR A 453 -4.98 5.69 19.75
C THR A 453 -5.03 4.71 20.91
N ASP A 454 -6.10 4.71 21.70
CA ASP A 454 -6.21 3.95 22.94
C ASP A 454 -7.24 2.81 22.90
N ASN A 455 -8.09 2.77 21.90
CA ASN A 455 -9.17 1.79 21.81
C ASN A 455 -9.15 0.93 20.53
N LEU A 456 -8.25 1.21 19.57
CA LEU A 456 -7.98 0.35 18.41
C LEU A 456 -6.66 -0.39 18.64
N PRO A 457 -6.68 -1.67 19.06
CA PRO A 457 -5.49 -2.40 19.46
C PRO A 457 -4.73 -3.00 18.25
N VAL A 458 -4.41 -2.16 17.29
CA VAL A 458 -3.51 -2.46 16.18
C VAL A 458 -2.13 -1.95 16.55
N CYS A 459 -1.15 -2.84 16.62
CA CYS A 459 0.23 -2.49 16.99
C CYS A 459 1.22 -3.02 15.97
N GLN A 460 2.28 -2.25 15.73
CA GLN A 460 3.42 -2.69 14.94
C GLN A 460 4.65 -2.76 15.85
N PHE A 461 5.20 -3.97 16.00
CA PHE A 461 6.40 -4.19 16.80
C PHE A 461 7.64 -4.11 15.90
N PHE A 462 8.58 -3.25 16.24
CA PHE A 462 9.85 -3.11 15.54
C PHE A 462 10.99 -3.90 16.21
N ASN A 463 10.84 -4.15 17.51
CA ASN A 463 11.79 -4.94 18.29
C ASN A 463 11.05 -5.67 19.42
N VAL A 464 11.31 -6.94 19.57
CA VAL A 464 10.67 -7.80 20.57
C VAL A 464 11.76 -8.54 21.35
#